data_b6e28cac59d90037725d7277cfdec7ff
#
_entry.id   b6e28cac59d90037725d7277cfdec7ff
#
_cell.length_a   1.000
_cell.length_b   1.000
_cell.length_c   1.000
_cell.angle_alpha   90.00
_cell.angle_beta   90.00
_cell.angle_gamma   90.00
#
_symmetry.space_group_name_H-M   'P 1'
#
loop_
_entity.id
_entity.type
_entity.pdbx_description
1 polymer ?
#
loop_
_entity_poly.entity_id
_entity_poly.type
_entity_poly.pdbx_seq_one_letter_code
_entity_poly.pdbx_strand_id
1 'polypeptide(L)'
;MSRTFYIQNPEAPKVMSTEELLDLVGGNFRQFALRENDEELDEVMQMPLNEFGYMLLGQEGISGRGFECSYSDENHSYDVRVFTPSTSADWHGALSFIERLASHFGVTVTDEEGKKYEGNNITYDYRHDIEFGVKCFDKSREGHFIFGVKRPICLSEPMIDKLLAAEDKVKAFDDFVAAQLQHEDIYIARPTFYRNDKGEVMGVYTLTKTVQSILPYEYPPFIDITKFNITQKDIKEWRICFVNYDENLSEEDNFVPLGDLDYKTFLERFPQEKIQKLDGHYMNIRIDTKAEIEALLGKKKGFLDKIKGLFS
;
A
#
# COMPACT_ATOMS: atom_id res chain seq x y z
N MET A 1 -4.37 -13.91 -8.40
CA MET A 1 -5.63 -14.66 -8.18
C MET A 1 -6.49 -13.87 -7.21
N SER A 2 -7.80 -14.07 -7.26
CA SER A 2 -8.77 -13.37 -6.42
C SER A 2 -10.10 -14.13 -6.47
N ARG A 3 -11.03 -13.80 -5.59
CA ARG A 3 -12.40 -14.28 -5.60
C ARG A 3 -13.33 -13.07 -5.74
N THR A 4 -14.27 -13.14 -6.68
CA THR A 4 -15.21 -12.04 -6.95
C THR A 4 -16.64 -12.44 -6.61
N PHE A 5 -17.36 -11.54 -5.97
CA PHE A 5 -18.79 -11.66 -5.64
C PHE A 5 -19.56 -10.56 -6.36
N TYR A 6 -20.68 -10.90 -6.94
CA TYR A 6 -21.54 -10.02 -7.72
C TYR A 6 -22.85 -9.75 -6.98
N ILE A 7 -23.11 -8.50 -6.66
CA ILE A 7 -24.37 -8.00 -6.08
C ILE A 7 -25.16 -7.40 -7.24
N GLN A 8 -25.79 -8.28 -8.00
CA GLN A 8 -26.47 -7.92 -9.24
C GLN A 8 -27.90 -7.47 -8.98
N ASN A 9 -28.26 -6.31 -9.52
CA ASN A 9 -29.60 -5.74 -9.45
C ASN A 9 -30.38 -6.06 -10.72
N PRO A 10 -31.71 -6.34 -10.63
CA PRO A 10 -32.53 -6.63 -11.79
C PRO A 10 -32.70 -5.41 -12.71
N GLU A 11 -32.62 -4.20 -12.15
CA GLU A 11 -32.64 -2.91 -12.85
C GLU A 11 -31.41 -2.10 -12.40
N ALA A 12 -30.94 -1.16 -13.25
CA ALA A 12 -29.82 -0.30 -12.93
C ALA A 12 -30.15 0.60 -11.71
N PRO A 13 -29.51 0.42 -10.55
CA PRO A 13 -29.68 1.33 -9.43
C PRO A 13 -28.96 2.66 -9.69
N LYS A 14 -29.26 3.68 -8.88
CA LYS A 14 -28.33 4.83 -8.78
C LYS A 14 -26.96 4.30 -8.35
N VAL A 15 -25.92 4.52 -9.16
CA VAL A 15 -24.56 4.16 -8.78
C VAL A 15 -24.12 5.06 -7.64
N MET A 16 -23.73 4.45 -6.52
CA MET A 16 -23.26 5.17 -5.34
C MET A 16 -21.80 5.58 -5.51
N SER A 17 -21.46 6.69 -4.89
CA SER A 17 -20.06 7.08 -4.66
C SER A 17 -19.43 6.22 -3.56
N THR A 18 -18.11 6.31 -3.42
CA THR A 18 -17.40 5.63 -2.30
C THR A 18 -17.91 6.12 -0.95
N GLU A 19 -18.15 7.43 -0.81
CA GLU A 19 -18.67 8.02 0.43
C GLU A 19 -20.07 7.47 0.76
N GLU A 20 -21.00 7.47 -0.21
CA GLU A 20 -22.34 6.90 -0.04
C GLU A 20 -22.30 5.40 0.33
N LEU A 21 -21.39 4.62 -0.26
CA LEU A 21 -21.20 3.19 0.08
C LEU A 21 -20.72 3.01 1.52
N LEU A 22 -19.71 3.78 1.94
CA LEU A 22 -19.15 3.69 3.29
C LEU A 22 -20.18 4.11 4.35
N ASP A 23 -20.96 5.15 4.08
CA ASP A 23 -22.05 5.59 4.95
C ASP A 23 -23.15 4.52 5.07
N LEU A 24 -23.51 3.90 3.95
CA LEU A 24 -24.52 2.85 3.91
C LEU A 24 -24.09 1.61 4.71
N VAL A 25 -22.86 1.11 4.47
CA VAL A 25 -22.40 -0.10 5.14
C VAL A 25 -22.02 0.16 6.58
N GLY A 26 -21.65 1.39 6.93
CA GLY A 26 -21.26 1.78 8.28
C GLY A 26 -20.07 0.98 8.83
N GLY A 27 -19.85 1.05 10.14
CA GLY A 27 -18.71 0.40 10.79
C GLY A 27 -17.41 1.16 10.52
N ASN A 28 -16.26 0.48 10.67
CA ASN A 28 -14.94 1.10 10.49
C ASN A 28 -14.40 0.91 9.07
N PHE A 29 -15.28 0.81 8.06
CA PHE A 29 -14.83 0.71 6.68
C PHE A 29 -14.26 2.04 6.20
N ARG A 30 -13.13 1.96 5.48
CA ARG A 30 -12.46 3.09 4.85
C ARG A 30 -11.90 2.69 3.48
N GLN A 31 -11.61 3.69 2.69
CA GLN A 31 -10.82 3.52 1.47
C GLN A 31 -9.31 3.55 1.79
N PHE A 32 -8.51 2.82 0.99
CA PHE A 32 -7.05 2.74 1.07
C PHE A 32 -6.35 2.96 -0.28
N ALA A 33 -7.10 3.37 -1.30
CA ALA A 33 -6.57 3.66 -2.63
C ALA A 33 -5.88 5.03 -2.68
N LEU A 34 -6.45 6.02 -2.00
CA LEU A 34 -5.98 7.39 -1.93
C LEU A 34 -5.56 7.73 -0.50
N ARG A 35 -4.67 8.71 -0.37
CA ARG A 35 -4.22 9.21 0.92
C ARG A 35 -5.08 10.39 1.38
N GLU A 36 -5.10 10.65 2.69
CA GLU A 36 -5.81 11.77 3.29
C GLU A 36 -5.34 13.15 2.79
N ASN A 37 -4.11 13.27 2.30
CA ASN A 37 -3.53 14.50 1.77
C ASN A 37 -3.48 14.57 0.24
N ASP A 38 -4.08 13.61 -0.48
CA ASP A 38 -4.21 13.70 -1.92
C ASP A 38 -5.27 14.75 -2.27
N GLU A 39 -4.92 15.75 -3.09
CA GLU A 39 -5.80 16.88 -3.45
C GLU A 39 -7.11 16.42 -4.11
N GLU A 40 -7.10 15.25 -4.74
CA GLU A 40 -8.24 14.66 -5.46
C GLU A 40 -9.13 13.80 -4.55
N LEU A 41 -8.80 13.63 -3.26
CA LEU A 41 -9.49 12.68 -2.38
C LEU A 41 -10.98 12.96 -2.30
N ASP A 42 -11.36 14.19 -1.96
CA ASP A 42 -12.76 14.56 -1.76
C ASP A 42 -13.57 14.41 -3.07
N GLU A 43 -12.99 14.78 -4.21
CA GLU A 43 -13.62 14.64 -5.51
C GLU A 43 -13.86 13.16 -5.86
N VAL A 44 -12.83 12.32 -5.72
CA VAL A 44 -12.93 10.89 -6.02
C VAL A 44 -13.87 10.17 -5.05
N MET A 45 -13.92 10.57 -3.78
CA MET A 45 -14.83 9.98 -2.80
C MET A 45 -16.30 10.25 -3.12
N GLN A 46 -16.62 11.38 -3.75
CA GLN A 46 -17.97 11.78 -4.16
C GLN A 46 -18.34 11.34 -5.57
N MET A 47 -17.37 10.91 -6.37
CA MET A 47 -17.58 10.43 -7.74
C MET A 47 -18.30 9.08 -7.74
N PRO A 48 -19.31 8.86 -8.63
CA PRO A 48 -19.93 7.55 -8.79
C PRO A 48 -18.91 6.44 -9.13
N LEU A 49 -19.10 5.27 -8.54
CA LEU A 49 -18.10 4.18 -8.61
C LEU A 49 -17.84 3.68 -10.04
N ASN A 50 -18.76 3.86 -10.98
CA ASN A 50 -18.56 3.51 -12.39
C ASN A 50 -17.71 4.52 -13.18
N GLU A 51 -17.39 5.69 -12.61
CA GLU A 51 -16.54 6.69 -13.26
C GLU A 51 -15.05 6.42 -13.07
N PHE A 52 -14.70 5.50 -12.16
CA PHE A 52 -13.32 5.00 -11.98
C PHE A 52 -13.32 3.48 -11.78
N GLY A 53 -12.19 2.82 -12.04
CA GLY A 53 -12.15 1.36 -12.19
C GLY A 53 -12.55 0.58 -10.95
N TYR A 54 -11.98 0.89 -9.77
CA TYR A 54 -12.30 0.26 -8.49
C TYR A 54 -11.79 1.09 -7.31
N MET A 55 -12.40 0.89 -6.14
CA MET A 55 -11.94 1.43 -4.87
C MET A 55 -11.44 0.29 -3.98
N LEU A 56 -10.26 0.48 -3.40
CA LEU A 56 -9.74 -0.42 -2.37
C LEU A 56 -10.36 -0.06 -1.03
N LEU A 57 -11.08 -0.99 -0.43
CA LEU A 57 -11.78 -0.85 0.84
C LEU A 57 -11.23 -1.81 1.89
N GLY A 58 -11.48 -1.52 3.14
CA GLY A 58 -11.15 -2.38 4.29
C GLY A 58 -11.58 -1.74 5.60
N GLN A 59 -11.26 -2.37 6.71
CA GLN A 59 -11.53 -1.88 8.04
C GLN A 59 -10.24 -1.32 8.66
N GLU A 60 -10.31 -0.09 9.17
CA GLU A 60 -9.17 0.57 9.79
C GLU A 60 -8.62 -0.22 10.98
N GLY A 61 -7.29 -0.36 11.07
CA GLY A 61 -6.61 -1.09 12.13
C GLY A 61 -6.82 -2.62 12.11
N ILE A 62 -7.63 -3.14 11.17
CA ILE A 62 -8.01 -4.55 11.08
C ILE A 62 -7.55 -5.17 9.77
N SER A 63 -7.89 -4.53 8.65
CA SER A 63 -7.58 -5.05 7.32
C SER A 63 -6.08 -5.07 7.04
N GLY A 64 -5.61 -6.21 6.53
CA GLY A 64 -4.24 -6.39 6.09
C GLY A 64 -4.05 -6.05 4.62
N ARG A 65 -4.94 -6.54 3.77
CA ARG A 65 -4.91 -6.34 2.32
C ARG A 65 -6.15 -5.60 1.80
N GLY A 66 -7.25 -5.64 2.53
CA GLY A 66 -8.53 -5.10 2.09
C GLY A 66 -9.14 -5.93 0.93
N PHE A 67 -10.09 -5.30 0.25
CA PHE A 67 -10.78 -5.84 -0.91
C PHE A 67 -11.14 -4.70 -1.87
N GLU A 68 -11.32 -5.03 -3.14
CA GLU A 68 -11.74 -4.07 -4.16
C GLU A 68 -13.27 -4.07 -4.30
N CYS A 69 -13.83 -2.88 -4.51
CA CYS A 69 -15.21 -2.70 -4.90
C CYS A 69 -15.28 -1.88 -6.19
N SER A 70 -16.04 -2.35 -7.17
CA SER A 70 -16.27 -1.67 -8.44
C SER A 70 -17.76 -1.76 -8.82
N TYR A 71 -18.18 -1.03 -9.84
CA TYR A 71 -19.51 -1.13 -10.41
C TYR A 71 -19.45 -1.45 -11.89
N SER A 72 -20.27 -2.42 -12.33
CA SER A 72 -20.44 -2.80 -13.73
C SER A 72 -21.76 -2.29 -14.27
N ASP A 73 -21.72 -1.30 -15.17
CA ASP A 73 -22.92 -0.80 -15.87
C ASP A 73 -23.57 -1.88 -16.75
N GLU A 74 -22.77 -2.77 -17.35
CA GLU A 74 -23.26 -3.84 -18.20
C GLU A 74 -24.12 -4.85 -17.43
N ASN A 75 -23.71 -5.18 -16.20
CA ASN A 75 -24.35 -6.20 -15.38
C ASN A 75 -25.27 -5.61 -14.30
N HIS A 76 -25.30 -4.30 -14.15
CA HIS A 76 -25.97 -3.58 -13.06
C HIS A 76 -25.55 -4.14 -11.69
N SER A 77 -24.25 -4.43 -11.51
CA SER A 77 -23.73 -5.08 -10.30
C SER A 77 -22.65 -4.28 -9.61
N TYR A 78 -22.66 -4.35 -8.27
CA TYR A 78 -21.47 -4.06 -7.47
C TYR A 78 -20.65 -5.33 -7.36
N ASP A 79 -19.40 -5.24 -7.78
CA ASP A 79 -18.46 -6.36 -7.81
C ASP A 79 -17.47 -6.20 -6.70
N VAL A 80 -17.43 -7.15 -5.76
CA VAL A 80 -16.51 -7.16 -4.64
C VAL A 80 -15.48 -8.25 -4.85
N ARG A 81 -14.20 -7.85 -4.96
CA ARG A 81 -13.08 -8.72 -5.27
C ARG A 81 -12.13 -8.83 -4.08
N VAL A 82 -11.99 -10.05 -3.53
CA VAL A 82 -11.06 -10.36 -2.44
C VAL A 82 -9.81 -11.01 -3.00
N PHE A 83 -8.64 -10.52 -2.59
CA PHE A 83 -7.35 -11.06 -3.05
C PHE A 83 -7.09 -12.47 -2.55
N THR A 84 -6.32 -13.26 -3.31
CA THR A 84 -5.91 -14.61 -2.92
C THR A 84 -4.37 -14.72 -2.87
N PRO A 85 -3.78 -14.99 -1.67
CA PRO A 85 -4.43 -15.05 -0.37
C PRO A 85 -4.78 -13.66 0.18
N SER A 86 -5.83 -13.58 1.02
CA SER A 86 -6.12 -12.44 1.87
C SER A 86 -6.22 -12.90 3.32
N THR A 87 -6.19 -11.99 4.30
CA THR A 87 -6.30 -12.40 5.71
C THR A 87 -7.73 -12.82 6.07
N SER A 88 -7.89 -13.59 7.14
CA SER A 88 -9.21 -13.91 7.69
C SER A 88 -9.99 -12.64 8.04
N ALA A 89 -9.32 -11.60 8.52
CA ALA A 89 -9.92 -10.31 8.83
C ALA A 89 -10.44 -9.60 7.57
N ASP A 90 -9.67 -9.62 6.47
CA ASP A 90 -10.11 -9.06 5.19
C ASP A 90 -11.33 -9.80 4.64
N TRP A 91 -11.33 -11.14 4.75
CA TRP A 91 -12.47 -11.96 4.35
C TRP A 91 -13.73 -11.64 5.16
N HIS A 92 -13.63 -11.54 6.48
CA HIS A 92 -14.76 -11.16 7.34
C HIS A 92 -15.25 -9.76 6.99
N GLY A 93 -14.35 -8.80 6.76
CA GLY A 93 -14.70 -7.46 6.32
C GLY A 93 -15.44 -7.46 5.00
N ALA A 94 -14.88 -8.14 3.97
CA ALA A 94 -15.49 -8.22 2.65
C ALA A 94 -16.88 -8.87 2.68
N LEU A 95 -17.03 -10.01 3.34
CA LEU A 95 -18.32 -10.70 3.45
C LEU A 95 -19.36 -9.85 4.19
N SER A 96 -18.97 -9.19 5.29
CA SER A 96 -19.86 -8.25 6.01
C SER A 96 -20.26 -7.04 5.14
N PHE A 97 -19.34 -6.50 4.34
CA PHE A 97 -19.63 -5.44 3.38
C PHE A 97 -20.65 -5.90 2.33
N ILE A 98 -20.42 -7.07 1.73
CA ILE A 98 -21.29 -7.67 0.72
C ILE A 98 -22.71 -7.91 1.30
N GLU A 99 -22.81 -8.47 2.51
CA GLU A 99 -24.11 -8.75 3.17
C GLU A 99 -24.91 -7.47 3.41
N ARG A 100 -24.26 -6.40 3.86
CA ARG A 100 -24.93 -5.11 4.09
C ARG A 100 -25.41 -4.49 2.80
N LEU A 101 -24.57 -4.50 1.76
CA LEU A 101 -24.90 -3.94 0.47
C LEU A 101 -26.00 -4.74 -0.24
N ALA A 102 -25.90 -6.07 -0.26
CA ALA A 102 -26.92 -6.95 -0.83
C ALA A 102 -28.26 -6.86 -0.09
N SER A 103 -28.24 -6.73 1.24
CA SER A 103 -29.43 -6.51 2.06
C SER A 103 -30.10 -5.18 1.75
N HIS A 104 -29.33 -4.12 1.51
CA HIS A 104 -29.86 -2.82 1.12
C HIS A 104 -30.65 -2.90 -0.19
N PHE A 105 -30.11 -3.61 -1.18
CA PHE A 105 -30.79 -3.81 -2.46
C PHE A 105 -31.86 -4.90 -2.45
N GLY A 106 -31.90 -5.74 -1.42
CA GLY A 106 -32.82 -6.89 -1.33
C GLY A 106 -32.56 -7.96 -2.37
N VAL A 107 -31.28 -8.17 -2.74
CA VAL A 107 -30.86 -9.13 -3.79
C VAL A 107 -30.02 -10.26 -3.23
N THR A 108 -29.94 -11.37 -3.99
CA THR A 108 -28.99 -12.45 -3.74
C THR A 108 -27.60 -12.07 -4.26
N VAL A 109 -26.58 -12.73 -3.75
CA VAL A 109 -25.19 -12.60 -4.18
C VAL A 109 -24.79 -13.83 -5.00
N THR A 110 -24.01 -13.63 -6.06
CA THR A 110 -23.47 -14.73 -6.86
C THR A 110 -21.95 -14.62 -6.88
N ASP A 111 -21.22 -15.72 -6.68
CA ASP A 111 -19.76 -15.71 -6.85
C ASP A 111 -19.37 -15.99 -8.31
N GLU A 112 -18.08 -15.87 -8.63
CA GLU A 112 -17.54 -16.10 -9.97
C GLU A 112 -17.73 -17.53 -10.50
N GLU A 113 -18.05 -18.50 -9.64
CA GLU A 113 -18.39 -19.87 -10.03
C GLU A 113 -19.89 -20.05 -10.27
N GLY A 114 -20.68 -19.01 -10.08
CA GLY A 114 -22.13 -19.01 -10.26
C GLY A 114 -22.92 -19.56 -9.06
N LYS A 115 -22.26 -19.77 -7.92
CA LYS A 115 -22.95 -20.17 -6.68
C LYS A 115 -23.66 -18.97 -6.08
N LYS A 116 -24.93 -19.20 -5.67
CA LYS A 116 -25.79 -18.16 -5.10
C LYS A 116 -25.83 -18.25 -3.58
N TYR A 117 -25.92 -17.09 -2.96
CA TYR A 117 -26.02 -16.89 -1.52
C TYR A 117 -27.19 -15.95 -1.21
N GLU A 118 -27.83 -16.17 -0.07
CA GLU A 118 -28.80 -15.19 0.45
C GLU A 118 -28.07 -13.90 0.83
N GLY A 119 -28.60 -12.74 0.42
CA GLY A 119 -27.92 -11.46 0.57
C GLY A 119 -27.63 -11.05 2.02
N ASN A 120 -28.29 -11.64 3.00
CA ASN A 120 -28.09 -11.37 4.42
C ASN A 120 -27.34 -12.51 5.17
N ASN A 121 -26.86 -13.54 4.48
CA ASN A 121 -26.16 -14.67 5.07
C ASN A 121 -25.27 -15.38 4.04
N ILE A 122 -24.03 -14.92 3.91
CA ILE A 122 -23.08 -15.49 2.95
C ILE A 122 -22.19 -16.51 3.64
N THR A 123 -22.57 -17.78 3.50
CA THR A 123 -21.82 -18.91 4.06
C THR A 123 -20.70 -19.35 3.10
N TYR A 124 -19.67 -18.52 2.95
CA TYR A 124 -18.51 -18.81 2.12
C TYR A 124 -17.33 -19.31 2.97
N ASP A 125 -16.76 -20.45 2.61
CA ASP A 125 -15.55 -20.99 3.25
C ASP A 125 -14.29 -20.45 2.57
N TYR A 126 -13.81 -19.32 3.06
CA TYR A 126 -12.63 -18.62 2.54
C TYR A 126 -11.30 -19.27 2.96
N ARG A 127 -11.29 -20.19 3.95
CA ARG A 127 -10.04 -20.83 4.41
C ARG A 127 -9.33 -21.53 3.26
N HIS A 128 -10.10 -22.15 2.38
CA HIS A 128 -9.56 -22.81 1.18
C HIS A 128 -8.81 -21.83 0.26
N ASP A 129 -9.36 -20.63 0.04
CA ASP A 129 -8.71 -19.61 -0.79
C ASP A 129 -7.40 -19.10 -0.17
N ILE A 130 -7.36 -18.91 1.15
CA ILE A 130 -6.14 -18.52 1.86
C ILE A 130 -5.07 -19.62 1.72
N GLU A 131 -5.41 -20.87 2.04
CA GLU A 131 -4.49 -22.00 1.94
C GLU A 131 -3.98 -22.20 0.51
N PHE A 132 -4.88 -22.12 -0.47
CA PHE A 132 -4.52 -22.21 -1.88
C PHE A 132 -3.58 -21.08 -2.28
N GLY A 133 -3.90 -19.85 -1.94
CA GLY A 133 -3.07 -18.69 -2.25
C GLY A 133 -1.66 -18.78 -1.65
N VAL A 134 -1.56 -19.25 -0.39
CA VAL A 134 -0.25 -19.47 0.25
C VAL A 134 0.55 -20.56 -0.48
N LYS A 135 -0.11 -21.65 -0.92
CA LYS A 135 0.54 -22.72 -1.70
C LYS A 135 1.02 -22.27 -3.08
N CYS A 136 0.45 -21.19 -3.62
CA CYS A 136 0.81 -20.63 -4.91
C CYS A 136 1.99 -19.63 -4.86
N PHE A 137 2.55 -19.34 -3.69
CA PHE A 137 3.74 -18.51 -3.63
C PHE A 137 4.92 -19.22 -4.32
N ASP A 138 5.48 -18.51 -5.32
CA ASP A 138 6.57 -19.04 -6.14
C ASP A 138 7.92 -18.53 -5.60
N LYS A 139 8.76 -19.47 -5.15
CA LYS A 139 10.11 -19.19 -4.64
C LYS A 139 11.10 -18.78 -5.73
N SER A 140 10.81 -19.08 -6.99
CA SER A 140 11.73 -18.78 -8.11
C SER A 140 11.74 -17.29 -8.48
N ARG A 141 10.83 -16.49 -7.93
CA ARG A 141 10.75 -15.05 -8.19
C ARG A 141 11.49 -14.29 -7.10
N GLU A 142 12.54 -13.58 -7.46
CA GLU A 142 13.11 -12.54 -6.61
C GLU A 142 12.04 -11.50 -6.29
N GLY A 143 11.73 -11.31 -4.98
CA GLY A 143 10.77 -10.32 -4.53
C GLY A 143 9.31 -10.64 -4.90
N HIS A 144 8.69 -11.54 -4.15
CA HIS A 144 7.25 -11.80 -4.29
C HIS A 144 6.46 -10.73 -3.53
N PHE A 145 6.01 -9.70 -4.24
CA PHE A 145 5.22 -8.63 -3.66
C PHE A 145 3.74 -8.99 -3.61
N ILE A 146 3.12 -8.77 -2.45
CA ILE A 146 1.68 -8.75 -2.27
C ILE A 146 1.22 -7.36 -1.86
N PHE A 147 0.02 -6.99 -2.24
CA PHE A 147 -0.57 -5.73 -1.85
C PHE A 147 -0.93 -5.75 -0.36
N GLY A 148 -0.67 -4.67 0.36
CA GLY A 148 -1.13 -4.42 1.73
C GLY A 148 -1.70 -3.01 1.85
N VAL A 149 -2.72 -2.82 2.68
CA VAL A 149 -3.43 -1.52 2.81
C VAL A 149 -2.52 -0.34 3.16
N LYS A 150 -1.45 -0.57 3.92
CA LYS A 150 -0.49 0.47 4.31
C LYS A 150 0.68 0.58 3.32
N ARG A 151 1.19 -0.56 2.87
CA ARG A 151 2.31 -0.67 1.93
C ARG A 151 2.35 -2.04 1.27
N PRO A 152 3.02 -2.20 0.13
CA PRO A 152 3.35 -3.52 -0.38
C PRO A 152 4.18 -4.31 0.63
N ILE A 153 3.98 -5.63 0.67
CA ILE A 153 4.73 -6.58 1.50
C ILE A 153 5.52 -7.47 0.57
N CYS A 154 6.82 -7.58 0.78
CA CYS A 154 7.69 -8.45 0.00
C CYS A 154 7.99 -9.75 0.76
N LEU A 155 7.64 -10.89 0.18
CA LEU A 155 7.98 -12.18 0.75
C LEU A 155 9.34 -12.63 0.23
N SER A 156 10.30 -12.83 1.13
CA SER A 156 11.55 -13.50 0.83
C SER A 156 11.36 -15.03 0.82
N GLU A 157 12.28 -15.76 0.19
CA GLU A 157 12.24 -17.22 0.15
C GLU A 157 12.09 -17.85 1.56
N PRO A 158 12.85 -17.44 2.60
CA PRO A 158 12.66 -17.99 3.96
C PRO A 158 11.26 -17.72 4.55
N MET A 159 10.63 -16.60 4.20
CA MET A 159 9.27 -16.28 4.64
C MET A 159 8.25 -17.21 3.95
N ILE A 160 8.40 -17.41 2.66
CA ILE A 160 7.57 -18.34 1.89
C ILE A 160 7.73 -19.76 2.44
N ASP A 161 8.96 -20.21 2.71
CA ASP A 161 9.23 -21.53 3.31
C ASP A 161 8.51 -21.71 4.65
N LYS A 162 8.57 -20.69 5.50
CA LYS A 162 7.89 -20.70 6.81
C LYS A 162 6.37 -20.82 6.65
N LEU A 163 5.77 -20.06 5.71
CA LEU A 163 4.34 -20.14 5.45
C LEU A 163 3.92 -21.49 4.89
N LEU A 164 4.71 -22.04 3.94
CA LEU A 164 4.43 -23.35 3.33
C LEU A 164 4.57 -24.50 4.32
N ALA A 165 5.51 -24.41 5.26
CA ALA A 165 5.76 -25.43 6.29
C ALA A 165 4.76 -25.38 7.45
N ALA A 166 4.01 -24.29 7.60
CA ALA A 166 3.05 -24.13 8.70
C ALA A 166 1.93 -25.19 8.62
N GLU A 167 1.56 -25.77 9.77
CA GLU A 167 0.44 -26.70 9.88
C GLU A 167 -0.89 -25.99 9.57
N ASP A 168 -1.16 -24.86 10.23
CA ASP A 168 -2.27 -23.96 9.92
C ASP A 168 -1.76 -22.76 9.08
N LYS A 169 -1.90 -22.87 7.76
CA LYS A 169 -1.45 -21.85 6.81
C LYS A 169 -2.26 -20.57 6.90
N VAL A 170 -3.53 -20.67 7.27
CA VAL A 170 -4.42 -19.52 7.45
C VAL A 170 -3.90 -18.66 8.59
N LYS A 171 -3.74 -19.28 9.78
CA LYS A 171 -3.19 -18.55 10.93
C LYS A 171 -1.79 -18.01 10.68
N ALA A 172 -0.93 -18.78 10.03
CA ALA A 172 0.43 -18.34 9.73
C ALA A 172 0.45 -17.14 8.78
N PHE A 173 -0.44 -17.07 7.81
CA PHE A 173 -0.57 -15.94 6.90
C PHE A 173 -1.18 -14.72 7.60
N ASP A 174 -2.22 -14.91 8.42
CA ASP A 174 -2.80 -13.84 9.24
C ASP A 174 -1.76 -13.21 10.15
N ASP A 175 -1.01 -14.02 10.92
CA ASP A 175 0.05 -13.56 11.81
C ASP A 175 1.17 -12.84 11.04
N PHE A 176 1.54 -13.36 9.86
CA PHE A 176 2.58 -12.77 9.02
C PHE A 176 2.17 -11.37 8.55
N VAL A 177 0.98 -11.23 7.96
CA VAL A 177 0.50 -9.93 7.45
C VAL A 177 0.30 -8.93 8.59
N ALA A 178 -0.28 -9.38 9.71
CA ALA A 178 -0.45 -8.54 10.90
C ALA A 178 0.89 -7.98 11.39
N ALA A 179 1.93 -8.82 11.49
CA ALA A 179 3.26 -8.38 11.92
C ALA A 179 3.88 -7.34 10.99
N GLN A 180 3.55 -7.38 9.67
CA GLN A 180 4.06 -6.40 8.70
C GLN A 180 3.36 -5.04 8.77
N LEU A 181 2.12 -4.98 9.27
CA LEU A 181 1.26 -3.81 9.20
C LEU A 181 0.97 -3.15 10.56
N GLN A 182 1.41 -3.75 11.68
CA GLN A 182 1.19 -3.28 13.06
C GLN A 182 1.90 -1.97 13.44
N HIS A 183 2.49 -1.26 12.48
CA HIS A 183 3.26 -0.06 12.74
C HIS A 183 2.41 1.19 12.45
N GLU A 184 1.63 1.67 13.42
CA GLU A 184 0.69 2.79 13.22
C GLU A 184 1.39 4.13 13.01
N ASP A 185 2.51 4.38 13.70
CA ASP A 185 3.19 5.69 13.71
C ASP A 185 4.48 5.73 12.87
N ILE A 186 4.65 4.82 11.92
CA ILE A 186 5.86 4.78 11.10
C ILE A 186 5.65 5.45 9.76
N TYR A 187 6.50 6.40 9.43
CA TYR A 187 6.51 7.04 8.13
C TYR A 187 6.97 6.06 7.04
N ILE A 188 6.11 5.80 6.06
CA ILE A 188 6.46 5.02 4.88
C ILE A 188 7.05 5.98 3.86
N ALA A 189 8.39 5.98 3.77
CA ALA A 189 9.08 6.84 2.83
C ALA A 189 8.74 6.43 1.39
N ARG A 190 8.34 7.40 0.58
CA ARG A 190 8.09 7.22 -0.84
C ARG A 190 9.01 8.13 -1.63
N PRO A 191 9.53 7.70 -2.79
CA PRO A 191 10.37 8.54 -3.59
C PRO A 191 9.56 9.58 -4.33
N THR A 192 10.11 10.79 -4.42
CA THR A 192 9.70 11.80 -5.39
C THR A 192 10.58 11.68 -6.62
N PHE A 193 10.01 11.84 -7.81
CA PHE A 193 10.75 11.74 -9.07
C PHE A 193 10.98 13.11 -9.65
N TYR A 194 12.24 13.41 -9.94
CA TYR A 194 12.68 14.61 -10.60
C TYR A 194 13.25 14.27 -11.97
N ARG A 195 12.98 15.13 -12.95
CA ARG A 195 13.54 15.03 -14.29
C ARG A 195 14.50 16.19 -14.53
N ASN A 196 15.75 15.88 -14.89
CA ASN A 196 16.72 16.89 -15.22
C ASN A 196 16.52 17.43 -16.65
N ASP A 197 17.30 18.49 -17.03
CA ASP A 197 17.23 19.12 -18.36
C ASP A 197 17.54 18.17 -19.52
N LYS A 198 18.18 17.03 -19.26
CA LYS A 198 18.48 15.99 -20.24
C LYS A 198 17.37 14.95 -20.33
N GLY A 199 16.30 15.10 -19.55
CA GLY A 199 15.20 14.14 -19.47
C GLY A 199 15.50 12.90 -18.62
N GLU A 200 16.65 12.85 -17.91
CA GLU A 200 16.99 11.73 -17.03
C GLU A 200 16.21 11.83 -15.72
N VAL A 201 15.68 10.70 -15.26
CA VAL A 201 14.87 10.61 -14.03
C VAL A 201 15.75 10.26 -12.84
N MET A 202 15.53 10.96 -11.74
CA MET A 202 16.14 10.72 -10.43
C MET A 202 15.04 10.44 -9.40
N GLY A 203 15.17 9.36 -8.62
CA GLY A 203 14.31 9.06 -7.48
C GLY A 203 14.94 9.54 -6.18
N VAL A 204 14.19 10.28 -5.37
CA VAL A 204 14.67 10.86 -4.11
C VAL A 204 13.78 10.45 -2.96
N TYR A 205 14.33 9.78 -1.96
CA TYR A 205 13.69 9.55 -0.67
C TYR A 205 14.04 10.69 0.29
N THR A 206 13.05 11.23 0.98
CA THR A 206 13.27 12.29 1.97
C THR A 206 13.16 11.72 3.38
N LEU A 207 14.16 11.96 4.21
CA LEU A 207 14.23 11.51 5.60
C LEU A 207 14.49 12.68 6.54
N THR A 208 13.96 12.58 7.75
CA THR A 208 14.22 13.54 8.82
C THR A 208 14.63 12.83 10.10
N LYS A 209 15.23 13.57 11.04
CA LYS A 209 15.56 13.05 12.36
C LYS A 209 14.32 12.75 13.19
N THR A 210 14.43 11.84 14.15
CA THR A 210 13.41 11.44 15.13
C THR A 210 12.19 10.73 14.57
N VAL A 211 12.04 10.65 13.25
CA VAL A 211 10.96 9.94 12.58
C VAL A 211 11.43 8.53 12.23
N GLN A 212 10.66 7.55 12.71
CA GLN A 212 10.84 6.16 12.32
C GLN A 212 10.35 6.00 10.88
N SER A 213 11.19 5.44 9.99
CA SER A 213 10.93 5.45 8.55
C SER A 213 11.10 4.07 7.93
N ILE A 214 10.16 3.67 7.10
CA ILE A 214 10.22 2.44 6.30
C ILE A 214 10.66 2.80 4.88
N LEU A 215 11.70 2.14 4.38
CA LEU A 215 12.22 2.29 3.02
C LEU A 215 12.89 0.99 2.56
N PRO A 216 13.14 0.80 1.23
CA PRO A 216 13.84 -0.37 0.72
C PRO A 216 15.26 -0.51 1.30
N TYR A 217 15.73 -1.75 1.54
CA TYR A 217 17.12 -2.00 1.94
C TYR A 217 18.00 -2.50 0.78
N GLU A 218 17.43 -2.64 -0.41
CA GLU A 218 18.17 -3.07 -1.61
C GLU A 218 18.42 -1.91 -2.57
N TYR A 219 19.44 -2.06 -3.42
CA TYR A 219 19.80 -1.10 -4.44
C TYR A 219 19.88 -1.78 -5.81
N PRO A 220 19.24 -1.23 -6.84
CA PRO A 220 18.31 -0.09 -6.80
C PRO A 220 17.00 -0.45 -6.08
N PRO A 221 16.36 0.53 -5.40
CA PRO A 221 15.06 0.27 -4.79
C PRO A 221 14.04 -0.13 -5.86
N PHE A 222 13.34 -1.23 -5.63
CA PHE A 222 12.20 -1.61 -6.47
C PHE A 222 10.94 -0.91 -5.98
N ILE A 223 10.23 -0.27 -6.89
CA ILE A 223 8.96 0.40 -6.61
C ILE A 223 7.99 0.19 -7.76
N ASP A 224 6.71 0.22 -7.47
CA ASP A 224 5.68 0.32 -8.49
C ASP A 224 5.58 1.77 -8.98
N ILE A 225 5.95 1.99 -10.24
CA ILE A 225 6.02 3.31 -10.88
C ILE A 225 5.05 3.45 -12.05
N THR A 226 4.10 2.53 -12.17
CA THR A 226 3.13 2.52 -13.29
C THR A 226 2.33 3.81 -13.40
N LYS A 227 2.06 4.47 -12.26
CA LYS A 227 1.35 5.76 -12.21
C LYS A 227 2.13 6.94 -12.81
N PHE A 228 3.46 6.83 -12.99
CA PHE A 228 4.31 7.97 -13.35
C PHE A 228 4.75 7.99 -14.83
N ASN A 229 4.26 7.05 -15.64
CA ASN A 229 4.69 6.91 -17.03
C ASN A 229 6.23 6.78 -17.21
N ILE A 230 6.90 6.19 -16.23
CA ILE A 230 8.33 5.89 -16.22
C ILE A 230 8.53 4.42 -15.90
N THR A 231 9.67 3.87 -16.26
CA THR A 231 10.08 2.50 -15.94
C THR A 231 11.28 2.53 -15.00
N GLN A 232 11.55 1.42 -14.32
CA GLN A 232 12.74 1.28 -13.46
C GLN A 232 14.04 1.61 -14.22
N LYS A 233 14.08 1.36 -15.54
CA LYS A 233 15.25 1.64 -16.41
C LYS A 233 15.46 3.12 -16.70
N ASP A 234 14.42 3.92 -16.56
CA ASP A 234 14.48 5.36 -16.81
C ASP A 234 15.12 6.09 -15.63
N ILE A 235 15.08 5.49 -14.44
CA ILE A 235 15.66 6.06 -13.23
C ILE A 235 17.18 5.83 -13.25
N LYS A 236 17.93 6.92 -13.41
CA LYS A 236 19.39 6.90 -13.54
C LYS A 236 20.11 7.04 -12.20
N GLU A 237 19.46 7.66 -11.23
CA GLU A 237 20.05 7.95 -9.93
C GLU A 237 19.01 7.82 -8.83
N TRP A 238 19.43 7.24 -7.69
CA TRP A 238 18.66 7.18 -6.47
C TRP A 238 19.37 7.91 -5.35
N ARG A 239 18.65 8.77 -4.63
CA ARG A 239 19.22 9.59 -3.56
C ARG A 239 18.40 9.54 -2.28
N ILE A 240 19.08 9.82 -1.17
CA ILE A 240 18.46 10.17 0.11
C ILE A 240 18.70 11.66 0.34
N CYS A 241 17.63 12.42 0.52
CA CYS A 241 17.65 13.81 0.95
C CYS A 241 17.32 13.87 2.44
N PHE A 242 18.13 14.55 3.23
CA PHE A 242 17.85 14.80 4.64
C PHE A 242 17.29 16.21 4.82
N VAL A 243 16.22 16.30 5.58
CA VAL A 243 15.57 17.56 5.92
C VAL A 243 15.48 17.75 7.43
N ASN A 244 15.47 18.98 7.88
CA ASN A 244 15.13 19.34 9.25
C ASN A 244 13.76 19.99 9.26
N TYR A 245 12.88 19.51 10.12
CA TYR A 245 11.62 20.18 10.36
C TYR A 245 11.84 21.36 11.32
N ASP A 246 11.41 22.55 10.92
CA ASP A 246 11.49 23.78 11.73
C ASP A 246 10.08 24.38 11.88
N GLU A 247 9.50 24.18 13.05
CA GLU A 247 8.13 24.62 13.40
C GLU A 247 7.95 26.15 13.40
N ASN A 248 9.05 26.92 13.37
CA ASN A 248 9.01 28.37 13.32
C ASN A 248 8.87 28.96 11.91
N LEU A 249 8.96 28.10 10.90
CA LEU A 249 8.78 28.48 9.50
C LEU A 249 7.33 28.23 9.04
N SER A 250 6.97 28.81 7.88
CA SER A 250 5.66 28.53 7.26
C SER A 250 5.54 27.06 6.87
N GLU A 251 4.32 26.56 6.71
CA GLU A 251 4.09 25.16 6.31
C GLU A 251 4.81 24.80 4.99
N GLU A 252 4.94 25.75 4.07
CA GLU A 252 5.63 25.58 2.80
C GLU A 252 7.15 25.49 2.96
N ASP A 253 7.72 26.13 3.99
CA ASP A 253 9.17 26.28 4.19
C ASP A 253 9.72 25.46 5.36
N ASN A 254 8.88 24.76 6.12
CA ASN A 254 9.24 24.11 7.38
C ASN A 254 10.19 22.90 7.22
N PHE A 255 10.37 22.38 6.01
CA PHE A 255 11.34 21.33 5.71
C PHE A 255 12.62 21.89 5.10
N VAL A 256 13.58 22.22 5.96
CA VAL A 256 14.87 22.78 5.56
C VAL A 256 15.84 21.68 5.14
N PRO A 257 16.31 21.66 3.89
CA PRO A 257 17.29 20.67 3.44
C PRO A 257 18.63 20.78 4.19
N LEU A 258 19.12 19.65 4.67
CA LEU A 258 20.43 19.52 5.34
C LEU A 258 21.52 19.00 4.40
N GLY A 259 21.16 18.21 3.42
CA GLY A 259 22.06 17.60 2.46
C GLY A 259 21.46 16.34 1.86
N ASP A 260 22.18 15.79 0.91
CA ASP A 260 21.79 14.56 0.22
C ASP A 260 22.98 13.68 -0.11
N LEU A 261 22.73 12.40 -0.27
CA LEU A 261 23.75 11.46 -0.75
C LEU A 261 23.13 10.37 -1.61
N ASP A 262 23.97 9.70 -2.38
CA ASP A 262 23.60 8.53 -3.16
C ASP A 262 23.01 7.43 -2.29
N TYR A 263 21.94 6.78 -2.74
CA TYR A 263 21.20 5.78 -1.98
C TYR A 263 22.06 4.57 -1.61
N LYS A 264 22.89 4.09 -2.54
CA LYS A 264 23.82 2.99 -2.26
C LYS A 264 24.83 3.37 -1.17
N THR A 265 25.37 4.59 -1.28
CA THR A 265 26.28 5.13 -0.26
C THR A 265 25.59 5.25 1.10
N PHE A 266 24.31 5.62 1.12
CA PHE A 266 23.52 5.62 2.35
C PHE A 266 23.44 4.22 2.96
N LEU A 267 23.06 3.20 2.20
CA LEU A 267 22.98 1.82 2.69
C LEU A 267 24.32 1.29 3.23
N GLU A 268 25.44 1.69 2.60
CA GLU A 268 26.79 1.31 3.04
C GLU A 268 27.23 2.00 4.34
N ARG A 269 26.76 3.25 4.57
CA ARG A 269 27.19 4.05 5.73
C ARG A 269 26.24 3.95 6.91
N PHE A 270 24.97 3.62 6.67
CA PHE A 270 23.99 3.56 7.75
C PHE A 270 24.34 2.43 8.72
N PRO A 271 24.35 2.67 10.06
CA PRO A 271 24.71 1.66 11.04
C PRO A 271 23.81 0.43 10.96
N GLN A 272 24.42 -0.74 10.71
CA GLN A 272 23.66 -1.98 10.45
C GLN A 272 22.86 -2.43 11.68
N GLU A 273 23.33 -2.12 12.89
CA GLU A 273 22.64 -2.38 14.16
C GLU A 273 21.36 -1.55 14.35
N LYS A 274 21.18 -0.47 13.58
CA LYS A 274 19.97 0.37 13.56
C LYS A 274 18.97 -0.05 12.48
N ILE A 275 19.31 -1.05 11.68
CA ILE A 275 18.42 -1.54 10.63
C ILE A 275 17.57 -2.69 11.16
N GLN A 276 16.27 -2.50 11.19
CA GLN A 276 15.29 -3.57 11.40
C GLN A 276 14.70 -3.99 10.06
N LYS A 277 15.10 -5.15 9.52
CA LYS A 277 14.45 -5.71 8.33
C LYS A 277 13.04 -6.15 8.69
N LEU A 278 12.06 -5.65 7.92
CA LEU A 278 10.64 -5.96 8.12
C LEU A 278 10.22 -7.17 7.29
N ASP A 279 10.57 -7.17 6.02
CA ASP A 279 10.20 -8.22 5.06
C ASP A 279 11.34 -8.45 4.05
N GLY A 280 11.03 -9.03 2.89
CA GLY A 280 12.02 -9.32 1.84
C GLY A 280 12.60 -8.10 1.13
N HIS A 281 12.08 -6.89 1.37
CA HIS A 281 12.49 -5.68 0.65
C HIS A 281 12.62 -4.45 1.55
N TYR A 282 11.80 -4.33 2.59
CA TYR A 282 11.71 -3.12 3.40
C TYR A 282 12.48 -3.25 4.71
N MET A 283 13.08 -2.15 5.12
CA MET A 283 13.69 -1.94 6.43
C MET A 283 13.01 -0.78 7.16
N ASN A 284 13.02 -0.85 8.47
CA ASN A 284 12.66 0.22 9.36
C ASN A 284 13.92 0.79 9.98
N ILE A 285 14.08 2.10 9.94
CA ILE A 285 15.21 2.83 10.49
C ILE A 285 14.76 4.06 11.26
N ARG A 286 15.64 4.56 12.12
CA ARG A 286 15.47 5.85 12.79
C ARG A 286 16.81 6.57 12.87
N ILE A 287 16.79 7.86 12.54
CA ILE A 287 17.91 8.77 12.73
C ILE A 287 17.55 9.64 13.94
N ASP A 288 18.35 9.58 14.99
CA ASP A 288 17.99 10.24 16.25
C ASP A 288 18.49 11.68 16.35
N THR A 289 19.60 12.00 15.68
CA THR A 289 20.28 13.29 15.85
C THR A 289 20.75 13.89 14.53
N LYS A 290 20.90 15.23 14.53
CA LYS A 290 21.52 15.95 13.40
C LYS A 290 22.96 15.50 13.18
N ALA A 291 23.70 15.18 14.23
CA ALA A 291 25.07 14.71 14.13
C ALA A 291 25.19 13.38 13.35
N GLU A 292 24.19 12.49 13.47
CA GLU A 292 24.13 11.27 12.66
C GLU A 292 23.92 11.59 11.17
N ILE A 293 23.06 12.56 10.85
CA ILE A 293 22.89 13.03 9.46
C ILE A 293 24.22 13.60 8.93
N GLU A 294 24.90 14.43 9.71
CA GLU A 294 26.18 15.02 9.34
C GLU A 294 27.27 13.95 9.13
N ALA A 295 27.26 12.90 9.95
CA ALA A 295 28.16 11.74 9.80
C ALA A 295 27.87 10.96 8.51
N LEU A 296 26.60 10.73 8.17
CA LEU A 296 26.20 10.07 6.93
C LEU A 296 26.60 10.89 5.69
N LEU A 297 26.37 12.19 5.71
CA LEU A 297 26.71 13.10 4.62
C LEU A 297 28.23 13.18 4.40
N GLY A 298 29.02 13.09 5.47
CA GLY A 298 30.46 13.29 5.42
C GLY A 298 30.85 14.74 5.12
N LYS A 299 32.14 14.98 4.84
CA LYS A 299 32.68 16.36 4.64
C LYS A 299 32.40 16.96 3.25
N LYS A 300 31.64 16.32 2.38
CA LYS A 300 31.34 16.84 1.04
C LYS A 300 30.01 17.60 1.05
N LYS A 301 30.01 18.87 0.62
CA LYS A 301 28.79 19.62 0.28
C LYS A 301 28.06 18.87 -0.82
N GLY A 302 26.80 18.51 -0.57
CA GLY A 302 25.97 17.76 -1.51
C GLY A 302 25.43 18.59 -2.66
N PHE A 303 24.70 17.94 -3.52
CA PHE A 303 24.04 18.42 -4.74
C PHE A 303 22.99 19.54 -4.49
N LEU A 304 22.62 19.83 -3.26
CA LEU A 304 21.61 20.84 -2.88
C LEU A 304 21.86 22.24 -3.42
N ASP A 305 23.13 22.61 -3.69
CA ASP A 305 23.42 23.88 -4.37
C ASP A 305 22.91 23.92 -5.83
N LYS A 306 22.58 22.74 -6.42
CA LYS A 306 21.99 22.62 -7.76
C LYS A 306 20.46 22.53 -7.73
N ILE A 307 19.86 22.11 -6.61
CA ILE A 307 18.40 21.97 -6.48
C ILE A 307 17.72 23.28 -6.08
N LYS A 308 18.42 24.25 -5.46
CA LYS A 308 17.85 25.55 -5.11
C LYS A 308 17.18 26.30 -6.27
N GLY A 309 17.45 25.90 -7.52
CA GLY A 309 16.78 26.42 -8.72
C GLY A 309 15.54 25.62 -9.15
N LEU A 310 15.20 24.51 -8.47
CA LEU A 310 14.05 23.65 -8.80
C LEU A 310 12.86 23.87 -7.85
N PHE A 311 13.06 24.62 -6.77
CA PHE A 311 12.02 24.97 -5.79
C PHE A 311 11.65 26.48 -5.83
N SER A 312 12.06 27.20 -6.89
CA SER A 312 11.69 28.61 -7.14
C SER A 312 10.74 28.74 -8.32
#